data_f1b4265927e52ae1926c6ec248cc6d92
#
_entry.id   f1b4265927e52ae1926c6ec248cc6d92
#
_cell.length_a   1.000
_cell.length_b   1.000
_cell.length_c   1.000
_cell.angle_alpha   90.00
_cell.angle_beta   90.00
_cell.angle_gamma   90.00
#
_symmetry.space_group_name_H-M   'P 1'
#
loop_
_entity.id
_entity.type
_entity.pdbx_description
1 polymer ?
#
loop_
_entity_poly.entity_id
_entity_poly.type
_entity_poly.pdbx_seq_one_letter_code
_entity_poly.pdbx_strand_id
1 'polypeptide(L)'
;MVKNFKSRYFEDYKLNEEINHSVPRTITDGDVAIYLSTTGSRFPLNYSAEFSKTLGLKKIPIDDILLFHMVFGRTVPDLSLNAIANLGYAGVKFHKPAFVGDTLNANSKIIGLKENSNGKTGTVYVESVGKNQNDEIVLTYYRWLMMRKRNEGMIKSFQNTIPDLPDKVKTKDFNLIENFDIDKWSSSVSGSGFYFDDYA
;
A
#
# COMPACT_ATOMS: atom_id res chain seq x y z
N MET A 1 3.68 -10.84 25.76
CA MET A 1 2.76 -11.86 25.22
C MET A 1 3.28 -12.24 23.85
N VAL A 2 3.85 -13.42 23.67
CA VAL A 2 4.34 -13.89 22.38
C VAL A 2 3.11 -14.20 21.53
N LYS A 3 2.83 -13.39 20.48
CA LYS A 3 1.81 -13.75 19.50
C LYS A 3 2.24 -15.06 18.82
N ASN A 4 1.52 -16.13 19.07
CA ASN A 4 1.65 -17.33 18.27
C ASN A 4 1.18 -17.00 16.85
N PHE A 5 2.10 -16.77 15.93
CA PHE A 5 1.83 -16.58 14.50
C PHE A 5 1.32 -17.91 13.91
N LYS A 6 0.06 -18.22 14.14
CA LYS A 6 -0.59 -19.28 13.38
C LYS A 6 -0.99 -18.66 12.05
N SER A 7 -0.34 -19.11 10.97
CA SER A 7 -0.74 -18.77 9.61
C SER A 7 -2.23 -19.05 9.43
N ARG A 8 -2.99 -18.07 8.96
CA ARG A 8 -4.42 -18.19 8.72
C ARG A 8 -4.70 -18.98 7.44
N TYR A 9 -5.74 -19.80 7.48
CA TYR A 9 -6.37 -20.41 6.31
C TYR A 9 -7.67 -19.67 5.97
N PHE A 10 -8.27 -19.97 4.84
CA PHE A 10 -9.50 -19.28 4.40
C PHE A 10 -10.61 -19.28 5.47
N GLU A 11 -10.78 -20.38 6.17
CA GLU A 11 -11.80 -20.57 7.19
C GLU A 11 -11.58 -19.72 8.46
N ASP A 12 -10.40 -19.17 8.64
CA ASP A 12 -10.05 -18.37 9.83
C ASP A 12 -10.42 -16.89 9.69
N TYR A 13 -10.86 -16.45 8.50
CA TYR A 13 -11.29 -15.07 8.24
C TYR A 13 -12.78 -14.90 8.49
N LYS A 14 -13.13 -13.75 9.06
CA LYS A 14 -14.51 -13.35 9.30
C LYS A 14 -14.82 -12.04 8.58
N LEU A 15 -15.99 -11.97 7.95
CA LEU A 15 -16.44 -10.72 7.34
C LEU A 15 -16.50 -9.61 8.41
N ASN A 16 -16.07 -8.41 8.06
CA ASN A 16 -15.94 -7.25 8.94
C ASN A 16 -14.93 -7.38 10.11
N GLU A 17 -14.11 -8.43 10.12
CA GLU A 17 -13.01 -8.53 11.09
C GLU A 17 -12.00 -7.40 10.85
N GLU A 18 -11.63 -6.71 11.93
CA GLU A 18 -10.57 -5.71 11.93
C GLU A 18 -9.30 -6.28 12.54
N ILE A 19 -8.17 -6.02 11.87
CA ILE A 19 -6.86 -6.56 12.24
C ILE A 19 -5.90 -5.39 12.39
N ASN A 20 -5.41 -5.19 13.61
CA ASN A 20 -4.34 -4.25 13.91
C ASN A 20 -3.00 -4.95 13.75
N HIS A 21 -2.22 -4.54 12.76
CA HIS A 21 -0.92 -5.15 12.49
C HIS A 21 0.14 -4.58 13.43
N SER A 22 0.78 -5.44 14.19
CA SER A 22 1.90 -5.06 15.04
C SER A 22 3.21 -5.49 14.35
N VAL A 23 4.30 -4.85 14.52
CA VAL A 23 4.71 -3.68 15.29
C VAL A 23 4.82 -2.49 14.36
N PRO A 24 4.59 -1.23 14.79
CA PRO A 24 4.84 -0.05 13.96
C PRO A 24 6.29 -0.04 13.47
N ARG A 25 6.51 0.54 12.27
CA ARG A 25 7.84 0.61 11.68
C ARG A 25 8.23 2.05 11.37
N THR A 26 9.36 2.49 11.92
CA THR A 26 9.95 3.80 11.60
C THR A 26 10.71 3.72 10.27
N ILE A 27 10.50 4.71 9.43
CA ILE A 27 11.23 4.91 8.17
C ILE A 27 12.63 5.44 8.49
N THR A 28 13.64 4.80 7.92
CA THR A 28 15.04 5.17 8.12
C THR A 28 15.68 5.64 6.81
N ASP A 29 16.79 6.40 6.90
CA ASP A 29 17.61 6.75 5.73
C ASP A 29 18.11 5.50 5.00
N GLY A 30 18.37 4.41 5.74
CA GLY A 30 18.78 3.13 5.16
C GLY A 30 17.71 2.53 4.26
N ASP A 31 16.44 2.60 4.65
CA ASP A 31 15.33 2.12 3.83
C ASP A 31 15.27 2.87 2.49
N VAL A 32 15.40 4.20 2.55
CA VAL A 32 15.38 5.05 1.35
C VAL A 32 16.58 4.77 0.46
N ALA A 33 17.80 4.73 1.04
CA ALA A 33 19.03 4.51 0.29
C ALA A 33 19.02 3.15 -0.45
N ILE A 34 18.61 2.09 0.23
CA ILE A 34 18.49 0.75 -0.36
C ILE A 34 17.44 0.75 -1.47
N TYR A 35 16.27 1.34 -1.22
CA TYR A 35 15.20 1.38 -2.20
C TYR A 35 15.62 2.12 -3.47
N LEU A 36 16.14 3.33 -3.35
CA LEU A 36 16.57 4.13 -4.50
C LEU A 36 17.68 3.44 -5.30
N SER A 37 18.63 2.81 -4.61
CA SER A 37 19.75 2.11 -5.25
C SER A 37 19.33 0.86 -6.00
N THR A 38 18.39 0.08 -5.43
CA THR A 38 17.95 -1.19 -6.01
C THR A 38 16.92 -1.02 -7.11
N THR A 39 16.04 -0.02 -7.00
CA THR A 39 15.00 0.24 -8.01
C THR A 39 15.47 1.15 -9.12
N GLY A 40 16.58 1.89 -8.91
CA GLY A 40 17.03 2.91 -9.84
C GLY A 40 16.03 4.06 -9.99
N SER A 41 15.24 4.35 -8.96
CA SER A 41 14.25 5.44 -8.98
C SER A 41 14.91 6.77 -9.34
N ARG A 42 14.34 7.45 -10.33
CA ARG A 42 14.85 8.73 -10.85
C ARG A 42 13.91 9.90 -10.64
N PHE A 43 12.90 9.74 -9.80
CA PHE A 43 11.96 10.80 -9.52
C PHE A 43 12.61 11.84 -8.60
N PRO A 44 12.92 13.06 -9.09
CA PRO A 44 13.81 13.99 -8.38
C PRO A 44 13.27 14.43 -7.04
N LEU A 45 11.97 14.40 -6.83
CA LEU A 45 11.34 14.74 -5.55
C LEU A 45 11.81 13.82 -4.40
N ASN A 46 12.19 12.58 -4.70
CA ASN A 46 12.52 11.57 -3.70
C ASN A 46 14.03 11.47 -3.41
N TYR A 47 14.90 12.19 -4.14
CA TYR A 47 16.33 12.11 -3.92
C TYR A 47 17.07 13.46 -3.90
N SER A 48 16.44 14.55 -4.37
CA SER A 48 17.07 15.86 -4.41
C SER A 48 16.50 16.80 -3.35
N ALA A 49 17.32 17.11 -2.33
CA ALA A 49 16.92 18.05 -1.29
C ALA A 49 16.70 19.47 -1.83
N GLU A 50 17.56 19.91 -2.75
CA GLU A 50 17.43 21.24 -3.37
C GLU A 50 16.16 21.32 -4.21
N PHE A 51 15.87 20.28 -5.01
CA PHE A 51 14.65 20.23 -5.80
C PHE A 51 13.39 20.24 -4.89
N SER A 52 13.35 19.42 -3.86
CA SER A 52 12.22 19.39 -2.91
C SER A 52 12.02 20.75 -2.24
N LYS A 53 13.10 21.43 -1.88
CA LYS A 53 13.07 22.77 -1.29
C LYS A 53 12.53 23.84 -2.26
N THR A 54 12.89 23.79 -3.56
CA THR A 54 12.35 24.74 -4.55
C THR A 54 10.86 24.61 -4.72
N LEU A 55 10.30 23.42 -4.45
CA LEU A 55 8.86 23.14 -4.46
C LEU A 55 8.15 23.46 -3.13
N GLY A 56 8.85 24.04 -2.16
CA GLY A 56 8.28 24.43 -0.86
C GLY A 56 8.31 23.35 0.21
N LEU A 57 8.89 22.17 -0.05
CA LEU A 57 8.99 21.11 0.93
C LEU A 57 10.14 21.34 1.91
N LYS A 58 9.91 21.06 3.18
CA LYS A 58 10.95 21.16 4.23
C LYS A 58 11.86 19.94 4.29
N LYS A 59 11.41 18.80 3.79
CA LYS A 59 12.12 17.52 3.79
C LYS A 59 11.87 16.80 2.46
N ILE A 60 12.75 15.89 2.09
CA ILE A 60 12.56 14.98 0.97
C ILE A 60 11.49 13.95 1.36
N PRO A 61 10.36 13.84 0.65
CA PRO A 61 9.41 12.74 0.87
C PRO A 61 10.01 11.43 0.37
N ILE A 62 9.66 10.33 1.02
CA ILE A 62 10.03 9.02 0.50
C ILE A 62 9.21 8.70 -0.75
N ASP A 63 9.71 7.77 -1.56
CA ASP A 63 8.98 7.25 -2.72
C ASP A 63 7.67 6.59 -2.27
N ASP A 64 6.56 6.89 -2.96
CA ASP A 64 5.23 6.38 -2.63
C ASP A 64 5.16 4.85 -2.69
N ILE A 65 5.90 4.24 -3.60
CA ILE A 65 5.95 2.77 -3.69
C ILE A 65 6.75 2.18 -2.53
N LEU A 66 7.79 2.86 -2.03
CA LEU A 66 8.44 2.46 -0.79
C LEU A 66 7.47 2.53 0.39
N LEU A 67 6.69 3.63 0.51
CA LEU A 67 5.64 3.75 1.52
C LEU A 67 4.64 2.59 1.43
N PHE A 68 4.19 2.27 0.20
CA PHE A 68 3.31 1.11 -0.04
C PHE A 68 3.95 -0.20 0.45
N HIS A 69 5.21 -0.47 0.08
CA HIS A 69 5.91 -1.67 0.51
C HIS A 69 6.05 -1.78 2.03
N MET A 70 6.30 -0.67 2.71
CA MET A 70 6.45 -0.66 4.17
C MET A 70 5.13 -0.94 4.88
N VAL A 71 4.03 -0.30 4.46
CA VAL A 71 2.68 -0.55 5.00
C VAL A 71 2.22 -1.96 4.65
N PHE A 72 2.34 -2.37 3.39
CA PHE A 72 1.99 -3.71 2.92
C PHE A 72 2.74 -4.80 3.69
N GLY A 73 4.04 -4.65 3.87
CA GLY A 73 4.87 -5.61 4.59
C GLY A 73 4.40 -5.86 6.04
N ARG A 74 3.77 -4.87 6.68
CA ARG A 74 3.18 -5.04 8.02
C ARG A 74 1.97 -5.96 8.03
N THR A 75 1.24 -6.03 6.92
CA THR A 75 0.02 -6.84 6.82
C THR A 75 0.29 -8.32 6.53
N VAL A 76 1.46 -8.65 5.99
CA VAL A 76 1.80 -10.00 5.52
C VAL A 76 1.72 -11.07 6.62
N PRO A 77 2.30 -10.89 7.82
CA PRO A 77 2.28 -11.91 8.86
C PRO A 77 0.89 -12.32 9.30
N ASP A 78 -0.05 -11.36 9.32
CA ASP A 78 -1.40 -11.60 9.82
C ASP A 78 -2.39 -12.01 8.71
N LEU A 79 -2.10 -11.65 7.44
CA LEU A 79 -3.04 -11.80 6.34
C LEU A 79 -2.63 -12.78 5.24
N SER A 80 -1.35 -13.06 5.04
CA SER A 80 -0.99 -13.69 3.76
C SER A 80 0.09 -14.76 3.81
N LEU A 81 0.48 -15.26 4.97
CA LEU A 81 1.50 -16.33 5.06
C LEU A 81 1.11 -17.63 4.35
N ASN A 82 -0.19 -17.96 4.32
CA ASN A 82 -0.74 -19.10 3.58
C ASN A 82 -1.40 -18.71 2.25
N ALA A 83 -1.20 -17.48 1.79
CA ALA A 83 -1.70 -17.10 0.48
C ALA A 83 -0.95 -17.85 -0.63
N ILE A 84 -1.69 -18.33 -1.60
CA ILE A 84 -1.14 -18.93 -2.82
C ILE A 84 -0.73 -17.82 -3.78
N ALA A 85 -1.56 -16.77 -3.86
CA ALA A 85 -1.34 -15.65 -4.74
C ALA A 85 -2.00 -14.37 -4.20
N ASN A 86 -1.40 -13.25 -4.51
CA ASN A 86 -2.01 -11.94 -4.43
C ASN A 86 -2.65 -11.67 -5.80
N LEU A 87 -3.98 -11.62 -5.87
CA LEU A 87 -4.71 -11.63 -7.13
C LEU A 87 -4.86 -10.23 -7.74
N GLY A 88 -4.79 -9.18 -6.91
CA GLY A 88 -4.87 -7.82 -7.41
C GLY A 88 -5.03 -6.77 -6.31
N TYR A 89 -5.00 -5.53 -6.77
CA TYR A 89 -5.18 -4.31 -5.99
C TYR A 89 -6.17 -3.38 -6.67
N ALA A 90 -6.88 -2.59 -5.86
CA ALA A 90 -7.75 -1.53 -6.33
C ALA A 90 -7.69 -0.32 -5.39
N GLY A 91 -8.04 0.86 -5.91
CA GLY A 91 -8.20 2.07 -5.10
C GLY A 91 -6.97 2.45 -4.27
N VAL A 92 -5.77 2.17 -4.76
CA VAL A 92 -4.53 2.58 -4.08
C VAL A 92 -4.47 4.11 -4.09
N LYS A 93 -4.44 4.70 -2.90
CA LYS A 93 -4.43 6.15 -2.73
C LYS A 93 -3.41 6.56 -1.67
N PHE A 94 -2.46 7.39 -2.09
CA PHE A 94 -1.54 8.10 -1.20
C PHE A 94 -2.20 9.41 -0.76
N HIS A 95 -2.35 9.63 0.54
CA HIS A 95 -3.09 10.76 1.10
C HIS A 95 -2.18 11.88 1.55
N LYS A 96 -1.02 11.53 2.09
CA LYS A 96 -0.01 12.47 2.58
C LYS A 96 1.38 11.91 2.30
N PRO A 97 2.36 12.77 2.00
CA PRO A 97 3.74 12.35 1.90
C PRO A 97 4.23 11.81 3.25
N ALA A 98 5.08 10.80 3.20
CA ALA A 98 5.80 10.29 4.37
C ALA A 98 7.29 10.65 4.27
N PHE A 99 7.94 10.74 5.42
CA PHE A 99 9.31 11.22 5.54
C PHE A 99 10.13 10.27 6.41
N VAL A 100 11.45 10.30 6.23
CA VAL A 100 12.37 9.65 7.18
C VAL A 100 12.08 10.17 8.60
N GLY A 101 11.97 9.24 9.54
CA GLY A 101 11.57 9.49 10.92
C GLY A 101 10.10 9.24 11.21
N ASP A 102 9.22 9.16 10.20
CA ASP A 102 7.84 8.78 10.42
C ASP A 102 7.72 7.31 10.83
N THR A 103 6.79 7.01 11.72
CA THR A 103 6.50 5.67 12.19
C THR A 103 5.15 5.20 11.65
N LEU A 104 5.18 4.17 10.83
CA LEU A 104 4.01 3.66 10.12
C LEU A 104 3.31 2.55 10.88
N ASN A 105 2.00 2.69 11.04
CA ASN A 105 1.06 1.68 11.50
C ASN A 105 0.24 1.16 10.32
N ALA A 106 -0.24 -0.07 10.40
CA ALA A 106 -1.16 -0.64 9.42
C ALA A 106 -2.35 -1.33 10.11
N ASN A 107 -3.53 -1.10 9.54
CA ASN A 107 -4.77 -1.74 9.94
C ASN A 107 -5.44 -2.33 8.72
N SER A 108 -6.12 -3.45 8.88
CA SER A 108 -6.88 -4.08 7.78
C SER A 108 -8.26 -4.51 8.23
N LYS A 109 -9.21 -4.47 7.29
CA LYS A 109 -10.58 -4.95 7.48
C LYS A 109 -10.90 -5.97 6.40
N ILE A 110 -11.50 -7.09 6.79
CA ILE A 110 -11.98 -8.10 5.86
C ILE A 110 -13.33 -7.61 5.30
N ILE A 111 -13.35 -7.26 4.02
CA ILE A 111 -14.52 -6.67 3.34
C ILE A 111 -15.27 -7.66 2.44
N GLY A 112 -14.69 -8.83 2.22
CA GLY A 112 -15.34 -9.87 1.43
C GLY A 112 -14.65 -11.22 1.53
N LEU A 113 -15.45 -12.26 1.32
CA LEU A 113 -15.02 -13.66 1.34
C LEU A 113 -15.74 -14.41 0.21
N LYS A 114 -14.99 -15.13 -0.61
CA LYS A 114 -15.51 -15.95 -1.68
C LYS A 114 -14.87 -17.33 -1.67
N GLU A 115 -15.66 -18.37 -1.56
CA GLU A 115 -15.18 -19.73 -1.74
C GLU A 115 -14.98 -20.03 -3.23
N ASN A 116 -13.83 -20.54 -3.60
CA ASN A 116 -13.51 -20.85 -4.98
C ASN A 116 -14.05 -22.24 -5.35
N SER A 117 -14.50 -22.40 -6.59
CA SER A 117 -15.15 -23.62 -7.09
C SER A 117 -14.28 -24.87 -7.05
N ASN A 118 -12.96 -24.70 -6.91
CA ASN A 118 -12.02 -25.83 -6.80
C ASN A 118 -12.07 -26.55 -5.43
N GLY A 119 -12.82 -26.03 -4.45
CA GLY A 119 -12.94 -26.58 -3.10
C GLY A 119 -11.64 -26.57 -2.27
N LYS A 120 -10.54 -26.04 -2.80
CA LYS A 120 -9.21 -26.03 -2.15
C LYS A 120 -8.76 -24.66 -1.69
N THR A 121 -9.41 -23.62 -2.21
CA THR A 121 -9.04 -22.23 -1.93
C THR A 121 -10.27 -21.37 -1.74
N GLY A 122 -10.05 -20.20 -1.16
CA GLY A 122 -11.01 -19.11 -1.13
C GLY A 122 -10.32 -17.78 -1.41
N THR A 123 -11.09 -16.79 -1.81
CA THR A 123 -10.61 -15.43 -2.02
C THR A 123 -11.02 -14.56 -0.85
N VAL A 124 -10.05 -13.87 -0.27
CA VAL A 124 -10.24 -12.92 0.85
C VAL A 124 -10.01 -11.51 0.31
N TYR A 125 -10.99 -10.64 0.46
CA TYR A 125 -10.93 -9.22 0.07
C TYR A 125 -10.65 -8.38 1.31
N VAL A 126 -9.69 -7.50 1.20
CA VAL A 126 -9.16 -6.73 2.34
C VAL A 126 -9.03 -5.27 1.96
N GLU A 127 -9.54 -4.40 2.81
CA GLU A 127 -9.20 -2.98 2.85
C GLU A 127 -8.05 -2.78 3.84
N SER A 128 -7.02 -2.04 3.46
CA SER A 128 -5.89 -1.73 4.33
C SER A 128 -5.63 -0.23 4.39
N VAL A 129 -5.31 0.24 5.59
CA VAL A 129 -5.04 1.64 5.89
C VAL A 129 -3.68 1.75 6.57
N GLY A 130 -2.79 2.55 6.00
CA GLY A 130 -1.53 2.96 6.61
C GLY A 130 -1.66 4.33 7.26
N LYS A 131 -1.15 4.47 8.48
CA LYS A 131 -1.13 5.73 9.24
C LYS A 131 0.27 6.03 9.75
N ASN A 132 0.56 7.32 9.93
CA ASN A 132 1.77 7.77 10.61
C ASN A 132 1.57 7.82 12.15
N GLN A 133 2.59 8.28 12.88
CA GLN A 133 2.59 8.42 14.35
C GLN A 133 1.56 9.43 14.88
N ASN A 134 1.01 10.29 14.03
CA ASN A 134 0.01 11.28 14.38
C ASN A 134 -1.42 10.83 14.05
N ASP A 135 -1.61 9.53 13.77
CA ASP A 135 -2.88 8.95 13.28
C ASP A 135 -3.36 9.50 11.93
N GLU A 136 -2.51 10.20 11.19
CA GLU A 136 -2.83 10.69 9.87
C GLU A 136 -2.75 9.55 8.84
N ILE A 137 -3.79 9.42 8.01
CA ILE A 137 -3.82 8.43 6.94
C ILE A 137 -2.81 8.85 5.86
N VAL A 138 -1.86 7.98 5.55
CA VAL A 138 -0.85 8.16 4.50
C VAL A 138 -1.14 7.30 3.28
N LEU A 139 -1.77 6.14 3.46
CA LEU A 139 -2.06 5.19 2.39
C LEU A 139 -3.36 4.45 2.66
N THR A 140 -4.17 4.26 1.62
CA THR A 140 -5.29 3.30 1.62
C THR A 140 -5.24 2.47 0.35
N TYR A 141 -5.65 1.20 0.44
CA TYR A 141 -5.77 0.32 -0.72
C TYR A 141 -6.68 -0.87 -0.42
N TYR A 142 -7.24 -1.43 -1.48
CA TYR A 142 -7.91 -2.72 -1.47
C TYR A 142 -7.00 -3.76 -2.11
N ARG A 143 -7.06 -4.99 -1.62
CA ARG A 143 -6.42 -6.14 -2.26
C ARG A 143 -7.26 -7.39 -2.08
N TRP A 144 -7.05 -8.40 -2.93
CA TRP A 144 -7.65 -9.71 -2.74
C TRP A 144 -6.62 -10.81 -2.94
N LEU A 145 -6.77 -11.83 -2.10
CA LEU A 145 -5.81 -12.89 -1.89
C LEU A 145 -6.45 -14.23 -2.16
N MET A 146 -5.76 -15.13 -2.87
CA MET A 146 -6.11 -16.54 -2.93
C MET A 146 -5.51 -17.26 -1.71
N MET A 147 -6.38 -17.67 -0.80
CA MET A 147 -5.99 -18.34 0.44
C MET A 147 -6.20 -19.84 0.35
N ARG A 148 -5.27 -20.62 0.92
CA ARG A 148 -5.47 -22.07 1.09
C ARG A 148 -6.60 -22.31 2.07
N LYS A 149 -7.36 -23.37 1.84
CA LYS A 149 -8.28 -23.94 2.83
C LYS A 149 -7.54 -24.97 3.68
N ARG A 150 -7.96 -25.10 4.94
CA ARG A 150 -7.45 -26.12 5.85
C ARG A 150 -8.02 -27.48 5.48
N ASN A 151 -9.31 -27.52 5.15
CA ASN A 151 -10.02 -28.72 4.73
C ASN A 151 -10.48 -28.54 3.28
N GLU A 152 -10.16 -29.52 2.42
CA GLU A 152 -10.64 -29.54 1.06
C GLU A 152 -12.16 -29.85 1.01
N GLY A 153 -12.83 -29.38 -0.02
CA GLY A 153 -14.28 -29.49 -0.23
C GLY A 153 -15.01 -28.18 0.01
N MET A 154 -16.26 -28.12 -0.47
CA MET A 154 -17.10 -26.93 -0.32
C MET A 154 -17.68 -26.85 1.09
N ILE A 155 -17.70 -25.66 1.67
CA ILE A 155 -18.32 -25.40 2.98
C ILE A 155 -19.82 -25.31 2.79
N LYS A 156 -20.56 -26.24 3.40
CA LYS A 156 -22.02 -26.21 3.36
C LYS A 156 -22.52 -24.89 3.95
N SER A 157 -23.47 -24.25 3.27
CA SER A 157 -24.08 -22.96 3.67
C SER A 157 -23.16 -21.74 3.66
N PHE A 158 -21.95 -21.81 3.05
CA PHE A 158 -21.10 -20.63 2.92
C PHE A 158 -21.73 -19.62 1.95
N GLN A 159 -21.85 -18.37 2.39
CA GLN A 159 -22.35 -17.27 1.56
C GLN A 159 -21.18 -16.42 1.09
N ASN A 160 -20.99 -16.37 -0.24
CA ASN A 160 -20.01 -15.50 -0.83
C ASN A 160 -20.40 -14.03 -0.68
N THR A 161 -19.48 -13.22 -0.21
CA THR A 161 -19.60 -11.77 -0.16
C THR A 161 -18.47 -11.17 -0.98
N ILE A 162 -18.79 -10.59 -2.13
CA ILE A 162 -17.83 -9.94 -3.01
C ILE A 162 -18.06 -8.45 -2.92
N PRO A 163 -17.08 -7.65 -2.48
CA PRO A 163 -17.25 -6.20 -2.37
C PRO A 163 -17.27 -5.57 -3.77
N ASP A 164 -17.97 -4.45 -3.87
CA ASP A 164 -17.83 -3.54 -5.00
C ASP A 164 -16.53 -2.75 -4.83
N LEU A 165 -15.59 -2.93 -5.75
CA LEU A 165 -14.28 -2.31 -5.71
C LEU A 165 -14.17 -1.25 -6.80
N PRO A 166 -13.43 -0.15 -6.57
CA PRO A 166 -13.28 0.89 -7.57
C PRO A 166 -12.51 0.38 -8.79
N ASP A 167 -13.11 0.49 -9.96
CA ASP A 167 -12.48 0.10 -11.24
C ASP A 167 -11.36 1.06 -11.63
N LYS A 168 -11.50 2.34 -11.26
CA LYS A 168 -10.57 3.41 -11.64
C LYS A 168 -10.37 4.39 -10.50
N VAL A 169 -9.14 4.87 -10.35
CA VAL A 169 -8.84 6.01 -9.49
C VAL A 169 -8.97 7.27 -10.33
N LYS A 170 -9.76 8.25 -9.86
CA LYS A 170 -9.93 9.54 -10.56
C LYS A 170 -8.74 10.44 -10.22
N THR A 171 -8.10 11.01 -11.22
CA THR A 171 -6.93 11.91 -11.03
C THR A 171 -7.21 13.08 -10.11
N LYS A 172 -8.43 13.61 -10.13
CA LYS A 172 -8.87 14.69 -9.21
C LYS A 172 -8.97 14.26 -7.74
N ASP A 173 -8.93 12.96 -7.45
CA ASP A 173 -8.96 12.44 -6.09
C ASP A 173 -7.55 12.39 -5.47
N PHE A 174 -6.52 12.75 -6.23
CA PHE A 174 -5.16 12.91 -5.71
C PHE A 174 -5.03 14.30 -5.09
N ASN A 175 -4.86 14.35 -3.78
CA ASN A 175 -4.44 15.56 -3.10
C ASN A 175 -2.94 15.71 -3.33
N LEU A 176 -2.57 16.70 -4.10
CA LEU A 176 -1.19 17.14 -4.18
C LEU A 176 -0.76 17.65 -2.79
N ILE A 177 0.53 17.64 -2.54
CA ILE A 177 1.13 18.23 -1.34
C ILE A 177 0.63 19.68 -1.24
N GLU A 178 0.13 20.08 -0.07
CA GLU A 178 -0.26 21.47 0.18
C GLU A 178 0.90 22.42 -0.17
N ASN A 179 0.60 23.46 -0.91
CA ASN A 179 1.56 24.46 -1.40
C ASN A 179 2.59 23.93 -2.42
N PHE A 180 2.29 22.82 -3.11
CA PHE A 180 3.10 22.36 -4.21
C PHE A 180 3.03 23.31 -5.39
N ASP A 181 4.17 23.90 -5.76
CA ASP A 181 4.27 24.85 -6.88
C ASP A 181 4.48 24.08 -8.20
N ILE A 182 3.38 23.85 -8.89
CA ILE A 182 3.38 23.08 -10.15
C ILE A 182 4.15 23.79 -11.27
N ASP A 183 4.17 25.13 -11.27
CA ASP A 183 4.87 25.89 -12.28
C ASP A 183 6.39 25.79 -12.09
N LYS A 184 6.84 25.82 -10.85
CA LYS A 184 8.25 25.52 -10.51
C LYS A 184 8.63 24.08 -10.81
N TRP A 185 7.72 23.14 -10.57
CA TRP A 185 7.91 21.75 -10.98
C TRP A 185 8.17 21.69 -12.49
N SER A 186 7.24 22.22 -13.28
CA SER A 186 7.32 22.18 -14.74
C SER A 186 8.62 22.80 -15.28
N SER A 187 8.99 23.99 -14.80
CA SER A 187 10.21 24.66 -15.23
C SER A 187 11.50 23.95 -14.82
N SER A 188 11.53 23.32 -13.64
CA SER A 188 12.72 22.62 -13.14
C SER A 188 12.94 21.28 -13.82
N VAL A 189 11.88 20.54 -14.13
CA VAL A 189 11.98 19.25 -14.83
C VAL A 189 12.34 19.46 -16.29
N SER A 190 11.83 20.51 -16.91
CA SER A 190 12.15 20.86 -18.31
C SER A 190 13.54 21.46 -18.52
N GLY A 191 14.31 21.66 -17.45
CA GLY A 191 15.65 22.23 -17.54
C GLY A 191 16.63 21.44 -18.40
N SER A 192 16.36 20.17 -18.69
CA SER A 192 17.06 19.36 -19.70
C SER A 192 16.52 19.57 -21.13
N GLY A 193 15.38 20.25 -21.29
CA GLY A 193 14.78 20.61 -22.57
C GLY A 193 14.09 19.48 -23.32
N PHE A 194 13.95 18.29 -22.72
CA PHE A 194 13.39 17.14 -23.43
C PHE A 194 12.17 16.57 -22.68
N TYR A 195 11.00 16.73 -23.27
CA TYR A 195 9.79 16.01 -22.93
C TYR A 195 9.69 14.74 -23.77
N PHE A 196 8.81 13.84 -23.37
CA PHE A 196 8.51 12.65 -24.15
C PHE A 196 8.13 13.00 -25.60
N ASP A 197 7.36 14.06 -25.78
CA ASP A 197 6.93 14.55 -27.12
C ASP A 197 8.10 15.01 -27.99
N ASP A 198 9.25 15.37 -27.40
CA ASP A 198 10.45 15.73 -28.16
C ASP A 198 11.20 14.49 -28.68
N TYR A 199 10.85 13.29 -28.19
CA TYR A 199 11.43 12.02 -28.63
C TYR A 199 10.46 11.17 -29.47
N ALA A 200 9.21 11.54 -29.54
CA ALA A 200 8.18 10.85 -30.31
C ALA A 200 8.02 11.42 -31.71
#